data_f79566b53829ea38f6eb901317ce6ef3
#
_entry.id   f79566b53829ea38f6eb901317ce6ef3
#
_cell.length_a   1.000
_cell.length_b   1.000
_cell.length_c   1.000
_cell.angle_alpha   90.00
_cell.angle_beta   90.00
_cell.angle_gamma   90.00
#
_symmetry.space_group_name_H-M   'P 1'
#
loop_
_entity.id
_entity.type
_entity.pdbx_description
1 polymer ?
#
loop_
_entity_poly.entity_id
_entity_poly.type
_entity_poly.pdbx_seq_one_letter_code
_entity_poly.pdbx_strand_id
1 'polypeptide(L)'
;MNSLLKTLTIAAALGASPVIMTATPLPDMTDGFSDVLTPDIPEYITFAGEKIDLSRRDYAERLDRELTSMIYTHSNTLLQIKRANRYFPIMAPILKKNGVPEDLLYLACIESILNPRAVSQAKAAGLWQFMPATGREYGLEV
;
A
#
# COMPACT_ATOMS: atom_id res chain seq x y z
N MET A 1 -24.70 8.45 -28.07
CA MET A 1 -25.55 9.47 -28.68
C MET A 1 -25.99 10.42 -27.57
N ASN A 2 -25.64 11.68 -27.69
CA ASN A 2 -25.72 12.86 -26.81
C ASN A 2 -24.51 13.12 -25.94
N SER A 3 -23.53 13.70 -26.64
CA SER A 3 -22.46 14.52 -26.06
C SER A 3 -23.09 15.80 -25.44
N LEU A 4 -23.20 15.87 -24.15
CA LEU A 4 -23.48 17.12 -23.43
C LEU A 4 -22.19 17.91 -23.28
N LEU A 5 -21.92 18.77 -24.27
CA LEU A 5 -20.96 19.85 -24.15
C LEU A 5 -21.39 20.77 -23.00
N LYS A 6 -20.80 20.62 -21.83
CA LYS A 6 -20.92 21.61 -20.75
C LYS A 6 -19.95 22.76 -20.99
N THR A 7 -20.47 23.82 -21.64
CA THR A 7 -19.77 25.09 -21.76
C THR A 7 -19.84 25.78 -20.41
N LEU A 8 -18.73 25.86 -19.69
CA LEU A 8 -18.64 26.63 -18.45
C LEU A 8 -18.21 28.05 -18.83
N THR A 9 -19.15 29.03 -18.78
CA THR A 9 -18.87 30.45 -18.96
C THR A 9 -18.49 31.04 -17.62
N ILE A 10 -17.21 31.35 -17.40
CA ILE A 10 -16.75 32.14 -16.25
C ILE A 10 -16.73 33.62 -16.68
N ALA A 11 -17.66 34.39 -16.19
CA ALA A 11 -17.64 35.87 -16.35
C ALA A 11 -16.75 36.47 -15.26
N ALA A 12 -15.56 36.95 -15.63
CA ALA A 12 -14.73 37.71 -14.73
C ALA A 12 -15.23 39.17 -14.67
N ALA A 13 -15.60 39.63 -13.48
CA ALA A 13 -16.07 40.99 -13.20
C ALA A 13 -14.89 41.97 -13.20
N LEU A 14 -14.32 42.25 -14.34
CA LEU A 14 -13.40 43.40 -14.58
C LEU A 14 -13.09 43.46 -16.09
N GLY A 15 -14.07 43.91 -16.91
CA GLY A 15 -13.83 44.47 -18.25
C GLY A 15 -13.02 43.64 -19.27
N ALA A 16 -12.82 42.36 -19.08
CA ALA A 16 -12.12 41.48 -20.01
C ALA A 16 -13.12 40.65 -20.83
N SER A 17 -12.87 40.53 -22.12
CA SER A 17 -13.64 39.72 -23.05
C SER A 17 -13.77 38.28 -22.54
N PRO A 18 -14.92 37.61 -22.71
CA PRO A 18 -15.11 36.23 -22.24
C PRO A 18 -14.13 35.33 -22.97
N VAL A 19 -13.23 34.70 -22.23
CA VAL A 19 -12.39 33.63 -22.73
C VAL A 19 -13.26 32.35 -22.72
N ILE A 20 -13.68 31.92 -23.91
CA ILE A 20 -14.33 30.65 -24.06
C ILE A 20 -13.25 29.58 -23.95
N MET A 21 -13.10 29.00 -22.76
CA MET A 21 -12.33 27.78 -22.58
C MET A 21 -13.15 26.60 -23.15
N THR A 22 -12.83 26.15 -24.34
CA THR A 22 -13.29 24.84 -24.81
C THR A 22 -12.55 23.81 -23.99
N ALA A 23 -13.28 23.13 -23.09
CA ALA A 23 -12.74 21.96 -22.42
C ALA A 23 -12.40 20.91 -23.50
N THR A 24 -11.11 20.65 -23.71
CA THR A 24 -10.68 19.47 -24.44
C THR A 24 -11.29 18.27 -23.73
N PRO A 25 -11.89 17.30 -24.45
CA PRO A 25 -12.33 16.07 -23.81
C PRO A 25 -11.14 15.51 -23.04
N LEU A 26 -11.36 15.17 -21.77
CA LEU A 26 -10.39 14.40 -21.02
C LEU A 26 -10.03 13.16 -21.84
N PRO A 27 -8.74 12.83 -22.00
CA PRO A 27 -8.36 11.59 -22.66
C PRO A 27 -9.13 10.45 -21.99
N ASP A 28 -9.55 9.47 -22.79
CA ASP A 28 -10.17 8.28 -22.25
C ASP A 28 -9.14 7.60 -21.33
N MET A 29 -9.34 7.75 -20.03
CA MET A 29 -8.43 7.24 -19.02
C MET A 29 -8.75 5.79 -18.66
N THR A 30 -9.72 5.16 -19.33
CA THR A 30 -10.15 3.80 -19.00
C THR A 30 -9.07 2.77 -19.33
N ASP A 31 -8.37 2.90 -20.46
CA ASP A 31 -7.32 1.97 -20.85
C ASP A 31 -6.03 2.15 -20.01
N GLY A 32 -5.60 3.41 -19.78
CA GLY A 32 -4.42 3.69 -18.96
C GLY A 32 -4.65 3.55 -17.46
N PHE A 33 -5.90 3.64 -17.02
CA PHE A 33 -6.27 3.51 -15.62
C PHE A 33 -6.25 2.05 -15.16
N SER A 34 -6.60 1.12 -16.05
CA SER A 34 -6.54 -0.32 -15.77
C SER A 34 -5.11 -0.78 -15.50
N ASP A 35 -4.15 -0.36 -16.33
CA ASP A 35 -2.77 -0.83 -16.24
C ASP A 35 -1.98 -0.23 -15.06
N VAL A 36 -2.37 0.96 -14.59
CA VAL A 36 -1.68 1.65 -13.48
C VAL A 36 -2.28 1.30 -12.13
N LEU A 37 -3.56 0.99 -12.06
CA LEU A 37 -4.30 0.87 -10.78
C LEU A 37 -4.72 -0.55 -10.42
N THR A 38 -4.64 -1.47 -11.35
CA THR A 38 -4.94 -2.89 -11.12
C THR A 38 -3.83 -3.74 -11.72
N PRO A 39 -2.72 -3.94 -11.00
CA PRO A 39 -1.66 -4.83 -11.45
C PRO A 39 -2.24 -6.24 -11.66
N ASP A 40 -1.77 -6.91 -12.69
CA ASP A 40 -2.17 -8.29 -12.97
C ASP A 40 -1.89 -9.18 -11.76
N ILE A 41 -2.88 -9.96 -11.37
CA ILE A 41 -2.73 -10.94 -10.30
C ILE A 41 -1.98 -12.14 -10.87
N PRO A 42 -0.82 -12.52 -10.31
CA PRO A 42 -0.07 -13.68 -10.78
C PRO A 42 -0.82 -14.98 -10.45
N GLU A 43 -0.49 -16.07 -11.15
CA GLU A 43 -1.08 -17.39 -10.87
C GLU A 43 -0.73 -17.89 -9.46
N TYR A 44 0.40 -17.49 -8.93
CA TYR A 44 0.82 -17.84 -7.58
C TYR A 44 1.80 -16.80 -7.01
N ILE A 45 1.92 -16.79 -5.70
CA ILE A 45 3.00 -16.11 -4.97
C ILE A 45 3.73 -17.13 -4.09
N THR A 46 4.93 -16.78 -3.66
CA THR A 46 5.66 -17.55 -2.65
C THR A 46 5.80 -16.72 -1.37
N PHE A 47 5.60 -17.36 -0.22
CA PHE A 47 5.81 -16.75 1.08
C PHE A 47 6.44 -17.76 2.03
N ALA A 48 7.54 -17.41 2.66
CA ALA A 48 8.32 -18.28 3.56
C ALA A 48 8.69 -19.65 2.95
N GLY A 49 8.89 -19.68 1.62
CA GLY A 49 9.20 -20.89 0.86
C GLY A 49 7.99 -21.73 0.44
N GLU A 50 6.79 -21.35 0.87
CA GLU A 50 5.55 -22.02 0.46
C GLU A 50 4.91 -21.34 -0.74
N LYS A 51 4.41 -22.13 -1.69
CA LYS A 51 3.68 -21.65 -2.86
C LYS A 51 2.20 -21.50 -2.51
N ILE A 52 1.67 -20.29 -2.72
CA ILE A 52 0.25 -19.96 -2.54
C ILE A 52 -0.37 -19.85 -3.92
N ASP A 53 -1.31 -20.75 -4.24
CA ASP A 53 -2.04 -20.77 -5.49
C ASP A 53 -3.12 -19.67 -5.50
N LEU A 54 -3.02 -18.76 -6.46
CA LEU A 54 -3.95 -17.64 -6.68
C LEU A 54 -4.95 -17.91 -7.83
N SER A 55 -4.96 -19.11 -8.41
CA SER A 55 -6.01 -19.52 -9.33
C SER A 55 -7.39 -19.61 -8.66
N ARG A 56 -7.39 -19.77 -7.33
CA ARG A 56 -8.59 -19.66 -6.51
C ARG A 56 -9.08 -18.22 -6.45
N ARG A 57 -10.29 -18.01 -6.93
CA ARG A 57 -10.89 -16.68 -7.06
C ARG A 57 -10.94 -15.90 -5.73
N ASP A 58 -11.23 -16.57 -4.61
CA ASP A 58 -11.28 -15.94 -3.29
C ASP A 58 -9.91 -15.40 -2.83
N TYR A 59 -8.81 -16.06 -3.21
CA TYR A 59 -7.45 -15.60 -2.91
C TYR A 59 -7.02 -14.47 -3.85
N ALA A 60 -7.31 -14.61 -5.14
CA ALA A 60 -7.05 -13.55 -6.11
C ALA A 60 -7.78 -12.24 -5.75
N GLU A 61 -9.08 -12.31 -5.43
CA GLU A 61 -9.86 -11.14 -5.03
C GLU A 61 -9.36 -10.49 -3.73
N ARG A 62 -8.84 -11.28 -2.79
CA ARG A 62 -8.21 -10.72 -1.57
C ARG A 62 -6.92 -10.00 -1.89
N LEU A 63 -6.05 -10.59 -2.71
CA LEU A 63 -4.79 -9.97 -3.09
C LEU A 63 -5.04 -8.68 -3.87
N ASP A 64 -5.94 -8.70 -4.85
CA ASP A 64 -6.32 -7.53 -5.64
C ASP A 64 -6.81 -6.37 -4.75
N ARG A 65 -7.68 -6.67 -3.79
CA ARG A 65 -8.15 -5.66 -2.83
C ARG A 65 -7.02 -5.05 -2.01
N GLU A 66 -6.08 -5.87 -1.50
CA GLU A 66 -4.96 -5.37 -0.71
C GLU A 66 -3.99 -4.55 -1.57
N LEU A 67 -3.69 -4.98 -2.80
CA LEU A 67 -2.87 -4.24 -3.75
C LEU A 67 -3.51 -2.90 -4.10
N THR A 68 -4.81 -2.91 -4.41
CA THR A 68 -5.57 -1.68 -4.68
C THR A 68 -5.52 -0.73 -3.48
N SER A 69 -5.74 -1.23 -2.26
CA SER A 69 -5.63 -0.44 -1.04
C SER A 69 -4.25 0.19 -0.88
N MET A 70 -3.19 -0.57 -1.13
CA MET A 70 -1.80 -0.06 -1.04
C MET A 70 -1.52 1.02 -2.09
N ILE A 71 -2.03 0.88 -3.30
CA ILE A 71 -1.86 1.86 -4.38
C ILE A 71 -2.52 3.19 -4.00
N TYR A 72 -3.72 3.16 -3.43
CA TYR A 72 -4.44 4.36 -3.06
C TYR A 72 -3.98 5.02 -1.75
N THR A 73 -3.26 4.30 -0.89
CA THR A 73 -2.70 4.86 0.35
C THR A 73 -1.24 5.30 0.15
N HIS A 74 -0.99 6.13 -0.85
CA HIS A 74 0.36 6.55 -1.27
C HIS A 74 1.27 7.00 -0.12
N SER A 75 0.76 7.77 0.84
CA SER A 75 1.56 8.26 1.96
C SER A 75 2.07 7.13 2.86
N ASN A 76 1.23 6.15 3.17
CA ASN A 76 1.61 5.00 3.96
C ASN A 76 2.58 4.09 3.22
N THR A 77 2.33 3.83 1.95
CA THR A 77 3.20 3.03 1.08
C THR A 77 4.59 3.67 0.95
N LEU A 78 4.66 4.97 0.71
CA LEU A 78 5.94 5.69 0.66
C LEU A 78 6.68 5.67 2.00
N LEU A 79 5.97 5.79 3.12
CA LEU A 79 6.58 5.67 4.45
C LEU A 79 7.11 4.27 4.70
N GLN A 80 6.37 3.23 4.28
CA GLN A 80 6.83 1.84 4.38
C GLN A 80 8.10 1.62 3.57
N ILE A 81 8.16 2.07 2.31
CA ILE A 81 9.34 1.94 1.45
C ILE A 81 10.56 2.64 2.08
N LYS A 82 10.40 3.89 2.54
CA LYS A 82 11.48 4.64 3.21
C LYS A 82 11.98 3.94 4.47
N ARG A 83 11.07 3.38 5.26
CA ARG A 83 11.41 2.66 6.49
C ARG A 83 12.00 1.29 6.20
N ALA A 84 11.52 0.57 5.19
CA ALA A 84 12.10 -0.68 4.71
C ALA A 84 13.57 -0.50 4.32
N ASN A 85 13.90 0.54 3.55
CA ASN A 85 15.28 0.86 3.20
C ASN A 85 16.19 1.11 4.43
N ARG A 86 15.61 1.56 5.55
CA ARG A 86 16.34 1.78 6.79
C ARG A 86 16.47 0.50 7.63
N TYR A 87 15.39 -0.25 7.80
CA TYR A 87 15.31 -1.34 8.77
C TYR A 87 15.60 -2.71 8.18
N PHE A 88 15.26 -3.00 6.94
CA PHE A 88 15.51 -4.30 6.32
C PHE A 88 16.99 -4.70 6.31
N PRO A 89 17.94 -3.80 5.96
CA PRO A 89 19.36 -4.14 6.01
C PRO A 89 19.85 -4.55 7.41
N ILE A 90 19.18 -4.08 8.46
CA ILE A 90 19.51 -4.42 9.85
C ILE A 90 18.82 -5.72 10.27
N MET A 91 17.56 -5.90 9.89
CA MET A 91 16.72 -7.00 10.35
C MET A 91 16.98 -8.30 9.57
N ALA A 92 17.18 -8.22 8.25
CA ALA A 92 17.36 -9.39 7.39
C ALA A 92 18.53 -10.30 7.83
N PRO A 93 19.74 -9.79 8.14
CA PRO A 93 20.82 -10.62 8.64
C PRO A 93 20.50 -11.32 9.96
N ILE A 94 19.71 -10.67 10.82
CA ILE A 94 19.30 -11.24 12.12
C ILE A 94 18.32 -12.40 11.90
N LEU A 95 17.32 -12.23 11.05
CA LEU A 95 16.37 -13.29 10.70
C LEU A 95 17.11 -14.48 10.08
N LYS A 96 17.96 -14.21 9.08
CA LYS A 96 18.76 -15.23 8.41
C LYS A 96 19.65 -16.01 9.38
N LYS A 97 20.36 -15.33 10.30
CA LYS A 97 21.21 -15.96 11.31
C LYS A 97 20.42 -16.91 12.22
N ASN A 98 19.16 -16.61 12.46
CA ASN A 98 18.28 -17.41 13.32
C ASN A 98 17.41 -18.41 12.54
N GLY A 99 17.64 -18.62 11.24
CA GLY A 99 16.88 -19.55 10.42
C GLY A 99 15.42 -19.12 10.18
N VAL A 100 15.14 -17.83 10.34
CA VAL A 100 13.80 -17.27 10.13
C VAL A 100 13.69 -16.76 8.69
N PRO A 101 12.63 -17.12 7.95
CA PRO A 101 12.43 -16.65 6.59
C PRO A 101 12.44 -15.11 6.48
N GLU A 102 13.17 -14.58 5.49
CA GLU A 102 13.29 -13.13 5.30
C GLU A 102 11.95 -12.48 4.94
N ASP A 103 11.02 -13.22 4.34
CA ASP A 103 9.67 -12.73 4.03
C ASP A 103 8.91 -12.24 5.27
N LEU A 104 9.29 -12.68 6.46
CA LEU A 104 8.70 -12.19 7.70
C LEU A 104 9.03 -10.71 7.99
N LEU A 105 10.00 -10.09 7.28
CA LEU A 105 10.20 -8.64 7.30
C LEU A 105 8.93 -7.88 6.95
N TYR A 106 8.14 -8.42 6.02
CA TYR A 106 6.88 -7.81 5.60
C TYR A 106 5.79 -7.86 6.68
N LEU A 107 5.90 -8.77 7.65
CA LEU A 107 5.01 -8.76 8.81
C LEU A 107 5.16 -7.48 9.62
N ALA A 108 6.37 -7.00 9.84
CA ALA A 108 6.61 -5.71 10.51
C ALA A 108 6.05 -4.51 9.72
N CYS A 109 5.95 -4.62 8.39
CA CYS A 109 5.28 -3.61 7.57
C CYS A 109 3.78 -3.54 7.89
N ILE A 110 3.13 -4.70 8.00
CA ILE A 110 1.70 -4.81 8.27
C ILE A 110 1.39 -4.38 9.71
N GLU A 111 2.20 -4.82 10.68
CA GLU A 111 1.96 -4.62 12.11
C GLU A 111 2.13 -3.15 12.55
N SER A 112 3.11 -2.44 12.01
CA SER A 112 3.47 -1.12 12.52
C SER A 112 3.81 -0.08 11.45
N ILE A 113 3.69 -0.43 10.17
CA ILE A 113 4.27 0.38 9.08
C ILE A 113 5.77 0.62 9.34
N LEU A 114 6.48 -0.37 9.88
CA LEU A 114 7.89 -0.28 10.30
C LEU A 114 8.15 0.90 11.25
N ASN A 115 7.24 1.19 12.17
CA ASN A 115 7.41 2.20 13.19
C ASN A 115 7.86 1.55 14.51
N PRO A 116 9.13 1.74 14.95
CA PRO A 116 9.62 1.12 16.19
C PRO A 116 8.96 1.67 17.46
N ARG A 117 8.25 2.81 17.37
CA ARG A 117 7.54 3.44 18.49
C ARG A 117 6.03 3.23 18.42
N ALA A 118 5.56 2.33 17.53
CA ALA A 118 4.14 2.05 17.43
C ALA A 118 3.63 1.40 18.73
N VAL A 119 2.49 1.87 19.20
CA VAL A 119 1.74 1.26 20.30
C VAL A 119 0.28 1.21 19.88
N SER A 120 -0.31 0.02 19.89
CA SER A 120 -1.72 -0.17 19.56
C SER A 120 -2.64 0.16 20.74
N GLN A 121 -3.93 0.23 20.49
CA GLN A 121 -4.94 0.39 21.56
C GLN A 121 -4.88 -0.77 22.58
N ALA A 122 -4.55 -1.97 22.12
CA ALA A 122 -4.37 -3.15 22.95
C ALA A 122 -3.00 -3.21 23.66
N LYS A 123 -2.17 -2.14 23.52
CA LYS A 123 -0.83 -2.05 24.10
C LYS A 123 0.22 -2.95 23.46
N ALA A 124 -0.05 -3.53 22.28
CA ALA A 124 1.01 -4.14 21.50
C ALA A 124 2.02 -3.08 21.05
N ALA A 125 3.32 -3.39 21.08
CA ALA A 125 4.39 -2.40 20.93
C ALA A 125 5.46 -2.80 19.91
N GLY A 126 6.09 -1.78 19.32
CA GLY A 126 7.28 -1.91 18.46
C GLY A 126 6.99 -2.37 17.04
N LEU A 127 8.06 -2.74 16.34
CA LEU A 127 8.01 -3.14 14.92
C LEU A 127 7.08 -4.34 14.68
N TRP A 128 7.08 -5.29 15.60
CA TRP A 128 6.38 -6.58 15.51
C TRP A 128 5.09 -6.62 16.32
N GLN A 129 4.73 -5.53 16.97
CA GLN A 129 3.52 -5.41 17.79
C GLN A 129 3.36 -6.55 18.80
N PHE A 130 4.43 -6.86 19.54
CA PHE A 130 4.35 -7.81 20.64
C PHE A 130 3.48 -7.27 21.78
N MET A 131 2.61 -8.14 22.28
CA MET A 131 1.89 -7.85 23.52
C MET A 131 2.88 -7.85 24.70
N PRO A 132 2.72 -6.94 25.70
CA PRO A 132 3.65 -6.85 26.83
C PRO A 132 3.83 -8.17 27.60
N ALA A 133 2.76 -8.96 27.73
CA ALA A 133 2.84 -10.26 28.38
C ALA A 133 3.75 -11.23 27.60
N THR A 134 3.49 -11.36 26.31
CA THR A 134 4.27 -12.19 25.38
C THR A 134 5.71 -11.71 25.31
N GLY A 135 5.93 -10.40 25.18
CA GLY A 135 7.28 -9.84 25.16
C GLY A 135 8.10 -10.26 26.39
N ARG A 136 7.53 -10.11 27.58
CA ARG A 136 8.21 -10.51 28.82
C ARG A 136 8.46 -12.01 28.91
N GLU A 137 7.54 -12.85 28.45
CA GLU A 137 7.69 -14.30 28.41
C GLU A 137 8.91 -14.71 27.57
N TYR A 138 9.19 -13.99 26.50
CA TYR A 138 10.36 -14.20 25.64
C TYR A 138 11.56 -13.31 25.99
N GLY A 139 11.58 -12.66 27.15
CA GLY A 139 12.71 -11.89 27.66
C GLY A 139 12.92 -10.53 26.97
N LEU A 140 11.90 -10.00 26.31
CA LEU A 140 11.96 -8.64 25.76
C LEU A 140 11.65 -7.59 26.84
N GLU A 141 12.33 -6.46 26.77
CA GLU A 141 11.99 -5.25 27.54
C GLU A 141 10.78 -4.58 26.86
N VAL A 142 9.64 -4.55 27.56
CA VAL A 142 8.37 -4.00 27.04
C VAL A 142 7.71 -3.09 28.06
#